data_3d511e229ca262627a7dae6cda36ef21
#
_entry.id   3d511e229ca262627a7dae6cda36ef21
#
_cell.length_a   1.000
_cell.length_b   1.000
_cell.length_c   1.000
_cell.angle_alpha   90.00
_cell.angle_beta   90.00
_cell.angle_gamma   90.00
#
_symmetry.space_group_name_H-M   'P 1'
#
loop_
_entity.id
_entity.type
_entity.pdbx_description
1 polymer ?
#
loop_
_entity_poly.entity_id
_entity_poly.type
_entity_poly.pdbx_seq_one_letter_code
_entity_poly.pdbx_strand_id
1 'polypeptide(L)'
;MEHIRQAFNKFAQDYDSQREYVIPEMREYYGAAVWAAESAAQNPAILDIGAGTGLLSAFLLEKFPDARLTLLDISEKMLDMARERFALRPATEYLVCDYSGAELGGPYDLVCSALSIHHLTPEDKRRLFGRIFMALKPGGLFVNADQAAGETPYFTQRYIAYWNDFLQNGPMTEAQHAEILKRRDTFDRNEKLSDQLAWLREAGFLDVDVVYRNRTFIVTVARKG
;
A
#
# COMPACT_ATOMS: atom_id res chain seq x y z
N MET A 1 15.95 2.17 -4.33
CA MET A 1 14.91 2.97 -3.61
C MET A 1 15.18 4.49 -3.55
N GLU A 2 16.43 4.97 -3.64
CA GLU A 2 16.76 6.41 -3.54
C GLU A 2 15.99 7.32 -4.53
N HIS A 3 15.83 6.90 -5.80
CA HIS A 3 15.06 7.67 -6.79
C HIS A 3 13.58 7.77 -6.43
N ILE A 4 13.02 6.74 -5.82
CA ILE A 4 11.64 6.71 -5.31
C ILE A 4 11.51 7.71 -4.17
N ARG A 5 12.43 7.71 -3.21
CA ARG A 5 12.47 8.67 -2.10
C ARG A 5 12.45 10.12 -2.59
N GLN A 6 13.29 10.46 -3.57
CA GLN A 6 13.37 11.82 -4.13
C GLN A 6 12.06 12.24 -4.81
N ALA A 7 11.43 11.33 -5.56
CA ALA A 7 10.14 11.58 -6.19
C ALA A 7 9.05 11.87 -5.15
N PHE A 8 8.88 11.02 -4.15
CA PHE A 8 7.85 11.21 -3.13
C PHE A 8 8.10 12.43 -2.23
N ASN A 9 9.35 12.77 -1.93
CA ASN A 9 9.68 14.02 -1.23
C ASN A 9 9.18 15.28 -1.97
N LYS A 10 9.09 15.24 -3.29
CA LYS A 10 8.64 16.39 -4.11
C LYS A 10 7.11 16.56 -4.08
N PHE A 11 6.37 15.46 -3.95
CA PHE A 11 4.90 15.45 -4.10
C PHE A 11 4.14 15.37 -2.79
N ALA A 12 4.81 15.35 -1.64
CA ALA A 12 4.19 15.11 -0.36
C ALA A 12 2.98 16.03 -0.08
N GLN A 13 3.11 17.32 -0.35
CA GLN A 13 2.07 18.31 -0.01
C GLN A 13 0.74 18.12 -0.74
N ASP A 14 0.78 17.71 -2.02
CA ASP A 14 -0.43 17.54 -2.85
C ASP A 14 -0.91 16.09 -2.92
N TYR A 15 -0.22 15.18 -2.23
CA TYR A 15 -0.42 13.75 -2.39
C TYR A 15 -1.86 13.31 -2.10
N ASP A 16 -2.42 13.70 -0.98
CA ASP A 16 -3.76 13.27 -0.57
C ASP A 16 -4.86 13.89 -1.40
N SER A 17 -4.75 15.18 -1.73
CA SER A 17 -5.74 15.89 -2.52
C SER A 17 -5.89 15.35 -3.94
N GLN A 18 -4.85 14.70 -4.47
CA GLN A 18 -4.87 14.11 -5.81
C GLN A 18 -5.39 12.67 -5.83
N ARG A 19 -5.51 11.99 -4.67
CA ARG A 19 -5.87 10.55 -4.64
C ARG A 19 -7.19 10.22 -5.31
N GLU A 20 -8.22 11.02 -5.09
CA GLU A 20 -9.55 10.85 -5.73
C GLU A 20 -9.49 10.89 -7.26
N TYR A 21 -8.51 11.62 -7.80
CA TYR A 21 -8.33 11.79 -9.25
C TYR A 21 -7.32 10.82 -9.87
N VAL A 22 -6.63 10.06 -9.03
CA VAL A 22 -5.64 9.06 -9.46
C VAL A 22 -6.16 7.63 -9.29
N ILE A 23 -6.98 7.39 -8.29
CA ILE A 23 -7.50 6.06 -7.96
C ILE A 23 -8.98 5.97 -8.34
N PRO A 24 -9.34 5.22 -9.40
CA PRO A 24 -10.74 4.98 -9.73
C PRO A 24 -11.46 4.32 -8.55
N GLU A 25 -12.64 4.86 -8.18
CA GLU A 25 -13.45 4.35 -7.07
C GLU A 25 -12.65 4.28 -5.74
N MET A 26 -11.93 5.36 -5.44
CA MET A 26 -11.01 5.43 -4.29
C MET A 26 -11.66 5.02 -2.97
N ARG A 27 -12.93 5.39 -2.74
CA ARG A 27 -13.65 5.07 -1.49
C ARG A 27 -13.90 3.57 -1.35
N GLU A 28 -14.29 2.91 -2.43
CA GLU A 28 -14.51 1.47 -2.48
C GLU A 28 -13.18 0.72 -2.32
N TYR A 29 -12.12 1.23 -2.94
CA TYR A 29 -10.77 0.67 -2.86
C TYR A 29 -10.23 0.66 -1.42
N TYR A 30 -10.21 1.81 -0.74
CA TYR A 30 -9.78 1.88 0.66
C TYR A 30 -10.80 1.24 1.60
N GLY A 31 -12.10 1.34 1.30
CA GLY A 31 -13.17 0.67 2.04
C GLY A 31 -13.00 -0.85 2.06
N ALA A 32 -12.59 -1.45 0.95
CA ALA A 32 -12.28 -2.89 0.89
C ALA A 32 -11.06 -3.25 1.76
N ALA A 33 -10.02 -2.41 1.79
CA ALA A 33 -8.87 -2.63 2.65
C ALA A 33 -9.24 -2.56 4.15
N VAL A 34 -10.05 -1.57 4.54
CA VAL A 34 -10.56 -1.44 5.91
C VAL A 34 -11.49 -2.59 6.28
N TRP A 35 -12.35 -3.01 5.36
CA TRP A 35 -13.23 -4.18 5.56
C TRP A 35 -12.41 -5.44 5.83
N ALA A 36 -11.36 -5.70 5.02
CA ALA A 36 -10.51 -6.88 5.12
C ALA A 36 -9.62 -6.88 6.38
N ALA A 37 -9.34 -5.71 6.95
CA ALA A 37 -8.54 -5.60 8.16
C ALA A 37 -9.35 -6.07 9.37
N GLU A 38 -8.93 -7.17 9.99
CA GLU A 38 -9.56 -7.74 11.20
C GLU A 38 -8.54 -8.01 12.29
N SER A 39 -8.93 -7.86 13.54
CA SER A 39 -8.15 -8.24 14.71
C SER A 39 -9.05 -8.57 15.88
N ALA A 40 -8.71 -9.61 16.63
CA ALA A 40 -9.37 -9.93 17.90
C ALA A 40 -8.82 -9.08 19.07
N ALA A 41 -7.71 -8.37 18.88
CA ALA A 41 -7.14 -7.50 19.90
C ALA A 41 -7.96 -6.21 20.03
N GLN A 42 -8.23 -5.79 21.24
CA GLN A 42 -8.90 -4.51 21.52
C GLN A 42 -8.04 -3.33 21.03
N ASN A 43 -6.73 -3.39 21.24
CA ASN A 43 -5.76 -2.38 20.84
C ASN A 43 -4.72 -3.02 19.89
N PRO A 44 -5.07 -3.28 18.62
CA PRO A 44 -4.19 -4.00 17.73
C PRO A 44 -2.89 -3.22 17.45
N ALA A 45 -1.79 -3.96 17.37
CA ALA A 45 -0.53 -3.44 16.86
C ALA A 45 -0.57 -3.52 15.33
N ILE A 46 -0.49 -2.38 14.65
CA ILE A 46 -0.58 -2.25 13.18
C ILE A 46 0.72 -1.68 12.64
N LEU A 47 1.31 -2.37 11.66
CA LEU A 47 2.40 -1.85 10.85
C LEU A 47 1.85 -1.42 9.47
N ASP A 48 2.10 -0.17 9.08
CA ASP A 48 1.82 0.35 7.73
C ASP A 48 3.13 0.50 6.96
N ILE A 49 3.31 -0.32 5.92
CA ILE A 49 4.54 -0.37 5.10
C ILE A 49 4.40 0.54 3.88
N GLY A 50 5.32 1.50 3.76
CA GLY A 50 5.21 2.56 2.75
C GLY A 50 4.03 3.47 3.07
N ALA A 51 3.90 3.83 4.34
CA ALA A 51 2.73 4.52 4.89
C ALA A 51 2.47 5.90 4.25
N GLY A 52 3.50 6.52 3.68
CA GLY A 52 3.39 7.84 3.08
C GLY A 52 2.86 8.86 4.08
N THR A 53 1.77 9.53 3.74
CA THR A 53 1.07 10.51 4.59
C THR A 53 0.20 9.86 5.67
N GLY A 54 0.17 8.53 5.76
CA GLY A 54 -0.66 7.78 6.71
C GLY A 54 -2.14 7.69 6.33
N LEU A 55 -2.48 7.84 5.05
CA LEU A 55 -3.88 7.87 4.61
C LEU A 55 -4.61 6.55 4.90
N LEU A 56 -4.03 5.39 4.57
CA LEU A 56 -4.63 4.09 4.91
C LEU A 56 -4.75 3.91 6.41
N SER A 57 -3.71 4.26 7.17
CA SER A 57 -3.72 4.22 8.62
C SER A 57 -4.83 5.09 9.23
N ALA A 58 -5.14 6.27 8.64
CA ALA A 58 -6.25 7.10 9.08
C ALA A 58 -7.60 6.40 8.93
N PHE A 59 -7.85 5.74 7.79
CA PHE A 59 -9.07 4.93 7.59
C PHE A 59 -9.14 3.73 8.55
N LEU A 60 -8.00 3.06 8.80
CA LEU A 60 -7.97 1.96 9.76
C LEU A 60 -8.27 2.40 11.19
N LEU A 61 -7.91 3.62 11.57
CA LEU A 61 -8.23 4.17 12.89
C LEU A 61 -9.72 4.46 13.10
N GLU A 62 -10.51 4.62 12.04
CA GLU A 62 -11.97 4.68 12.16
C GLU A 62 -12.54 3.34 12.65
N LYS A 63 -11.93 2.21 12.25
CA LYS A 63 -12.29 0.85 12.68
C LYS A 63 -11.62 0.45 14.00
N PHE A 64 -10.38 0.85 14.19
CA PHE A 64 -9.55 0.51 15.36
C PHE A 64 -9.04 1.77 16.07
N PRO A 65 -9.91 2.51 16.79
CA PRO A 65 -9.57 3.83 17.35
C PRO A 65 -8.42 3.78 18.36
N ASP A 66 -8.20 2.64 19.02
CA ASP A 66 -7.15 2.45 20.03
C ASP A 66 -5.95 1.66 19.51
N ALA A 67 -5.81 1.51 18.19
CA ALA A 67 -4.67 0.81 17.59
C ALA A 67 -3.35 1.54 17.90
N ARG A 68 -2.29 0.74 18.08
CA ARG A 68 -0.90 1.22 18.12
C ARG A 68 -0.32 1.14 16.74
N LEU A 69 0.05 2.29 16.18
CA LEU A 69 0.55 2.38 14.81
C LEU A 69 2.07 2.43 14.78
N THR A 70 2.66 1.68 13.85
CA THR A 70 4.03 1.86 13.37
C THR A 70 3.96 2.18 11.88
N LEU A 71 4.36 3.39 11.51
CA LEU A 71 4.35 3.90 10.14
C LEU A 71 5.78 3.88 9.60
N LEU A 72 5.98 3.13 8.53
CA LEU A 72 7.28 2.94 7.92
C LEU A 72 7.28 3.47 6.50
N ASP A 73 8.17 4.39 6.17
CA ASP A 73 8.35 4.92 4.82
C ASP A 73 9.81 5.29 4.57
N ILE A 74 10.23 5.30 3.32
CA ILE A 74 11.56 5.75 2.91
C ILE A 74 11.67 7.27 2.86
N SER A 75 10.54 7.96 2.71
CA SER A 75 10.43 9.42 2.61
C SER A 75 10.13 10.05 3.96
N GLU A 76 11.11 10.76 4.52
CA GLU A 76 10.89 11.51 5.76
C GLU A 76 9.82 12.60 5.59
N LYS A 77 9.78 13.28 4.44
CA LYS A 77 8.76 14.31 4.18
C LYS A 77 7.33 13.77 4.16
N MET A 78 7.15 12.54 3.67
CA MET A 78 5.86 11.87 3.75
C MET A 78 5.50 11.57 5.20
N LEU A 79 6.43 11.06 5.99
CA LEU A 79 6.21 10.81 7.42
C LEU A 79 6.02 12.09 8.24
N ASP A 80 6.56 13.24 7.82
CA ASP A 80 6.27 14.53 8.46
C ASP A 80 4.79 14.88 8.33
N MET A 81 4.18 14.67 7.16
CA MET A 81 2.73 14.83 6.99
C MET A 81 1.92 13.83 7.81
N ALA A 82 2.41 12.60 7.94
CA ALA A 82 1.79 11.63 8.84
C ALA A 82 1.90 12.06 10.31
N ARG A 83 3.03 12.64 10.75
CA ARG A 83 3.19 13.21 12.10
C ARG A 83 2.17 14.33 12.35
N GLU A 84 1.95 15.21 11.38
CA GLU A 84 0.93 16.25 11.48
C GLU A 84 -0.48 15.65 11.57
N ARG A 85 -0.80 14.65 10.73
CA ARG A 85 -2.09 13.94 10.74
C ARG A 85 -2.39 13.30 12.09
N PHE A 86 -1.40 12.68 12.72
CA PHE A 86 -1.54 11.94 13.97
C PHE A 86 -0.97 12.67 15.18
N ALA A 87 -0.85 14.00 15.13
CA ALA A 87 -0.24 14.81 16.20
C ALA A 87 -0.87 14.61 17.59
N LEU A 88 -2.16 14.26 17.64
CA LEU A 88 -2.89 13.98 18.89
C LEU A 88 -2.84 12.50 19.31
N ARG A 89 -2.04 11.66 18.64
CA ARG A 89 -1.94 10.22 18.91
C ARG A 89 -0.52 9.83 19.34
N PRO A 90 -0.22 9.87 20.65
CA PRO A 90 1.13 9.60 21.16
C PRO A 90 1.60 8.14 20.97
N ALA A 91 0.69 7.21 20.69
CA ALA A 91 1.00 5.80 20.46
C ALA A 91 1.35 5.48 18.98
N THR A 92 1.80 6.48 18.20
CA THR A 92 2.24 6.31 16.82
C THR A 92 3.76 6.39 16.71
N GLU A 93 4.37 5.35 16.15
CA GLU A 93 5.80 5.30 15.85
C GLU A 93 6.04 5.58 14.37
N TYR A 94 7.16 6.23 14.05
CA TYR A 94 7.54 6.60 12.68
C TYR A 94 8.95 6.12 12.38
N LEU A 95 9.11 5.26 11.37
CA LEU A 95 10.37 4.65 10.98
C LEU A 95 10.75 5.09 9.57
N VAL A 96 11.78 5.92 9.45
CA VAL A 96 12.34 6.31 8.15
C VAL A 96 13.33 5.24 7.70
N CYS A 97 12.90 4.34 6.83
CA CYS A 97 13.79 3.31 6.31
C CYS A 97 13.33 2.72 4.97
N ASP A 98 14.24 2.07 4.28
CA ASP A 98 13.95 1.28 3.08
C ASP A 98 13.47 -0.12 3.48
N TYR A 99 12.16 -0.34 3.40
CA TYR A 99 11.54 -1.62 3.77
C TYR A 99 11.90 -2.78 2.83
N SER A 100 12.56 -2.54 1.69
CA SER A 100 13.01 -3.63 0.82
C SER A 100 14.06 -4.51 1.50
N GLY A 101 14.82 -3.97 2.47
CA GLY A 101 15.86 -4.68 3.21
C GLY A 101 15.77 -4.60 4.73
N ALA A 102 14.95 -3.70 5.29
CA ALA A 102 14.89 -3.47 6.73
C ALA A 102 14.19 -4.59 7.51
N GLU A 103 14.59 -4.77 8.77
CA GLU A 103 13.82 -5.54 9.76
C GLU A 103 12.50 -4.82 10.04
N LEU A 104 11.39 -5.57 10.02
CA LEU A 104 10.05 -4.99 10.22
C LEU A 104 9.65 -4.89 11.70
N GLY A 105 10.38 -5.54 12.60
CA GLY A 105 10.01 -5.62 14.01
C GLY A 105 8.79 -6.52 14.25
N GLY A 106 7.97 -6.17 15.21
CA GLY A 106 6.77 -6.94 15.58
C GLY A 106 6.86 -7.59 16.97
N PRO A 107 5.94 -8.51 17.33
CA PRO A 107 4.88 -9.04 16.46
C PRO A 107 3.66 -8.10 16.34
N TYR A 108 3.09 -8.04 15.12
CA TYR A 108 1.91 -7.23 14.79
C TYR A 108 0.64 -8.08 14.68
N ASP A 109 -0.51 -7.49 15.00
CA ASP A 109 -1.82 -8.08 14.75
C ASP A 109 -2.23 -7.90 13.28
N LEU A 110 -1.85 -6.77 12.69
CA LEU A 110 -2.12 -6.40 11.31
C LEU A 110 -0.88 -5.75 10.69
N VAL A 111 -0.54 -6.18 9.48
CA VAL A 111 0.38 -5.45 8.59
C VAL A 111 -0.43 -4.97 7.40
N CYS A 112 -0.28 -3.72 7.02
CA CYS A 112 -0.94 -3.17 5.84
C CYS A 112 0.03 -2.39 4.96
N SER A 113 -0.38 -2.18 3.72
CA SER A 113 0.33 -1.31 2.77
C SER A 113 -0.66 -0.75 1.76
N ALA A 114 -0.44 0.48 1.29
CA ALA A 114 -1.21 1.05 0.21
C ALA A 114 -0.32 1.72 -0.84
N LEU A 115 -0.44 1.28 -2.10
CA LEU A 115 0.22 1.88 -3.27
C LEU A 115 1.74 2.10 -3.07
N SER A 116 2.41 1.07 -2.56
CA SER A 116 3.83 1.13 -2.24
C SER A 116 4.62 -0.08 -2.74
N ILE A 117 4.14 -1.30 -2.49
CA ILE A 117 4.89 -2.53 -2.76
C ILE A 117 5.08 -2.76 -4.27
N HIS A 118 4.21 -2.23 -5.13
CA HIS A 118 4.36 -2.33 -6.58
C HIS A 118 5.66 -1.72 -7.13
N HIS A 119 6.32 -0.85 -6.38
CA HIS A 119 7.62 -0.29 -6.78
C HIS A 119 8.80 -1.26 -6.63
N LEU A 120 8.64 -2.34 -5.87
CA LEU A 120 9.70 -3.32 -5.64
C LEU A 120 9.90 -4.26 -6.84
N THR A 121 11.12 -4.83 -6.96
CA THR A 121 11.37 -5.95 -7.89
C THR A 121 10.58 -7.19 -7.46
N PRO A 122 10.33 -8.16 -8.38
CA PRO A 122 9.69 -9.42 -8.02
C PRO A 122 10.38 -10.14 -6.85
N GLU A 123 11.71 -10.15 -6.85
CA GLU A 123 12.52 -10.78 -5.81
C GLU A 123 12.38 -10.06 -4.46
N ASP A 124 12.33 -8.72 -4.48
CA ASP A 124 12.14 -7.92 -3.26
C ASP A 124 10.73 -8.09 -2.69
N LYS A 125 9.69 -8.17 -3.55
CA LYS A 125 8.31 -8.47 -3.13
C LYS A 125 8.24 -9.81 -2.43
N ARG A 126 8.82 -10.87 -3.02
CA ARG A 126 8.85 -12.21 -2.40
C ARG A 126 9.55 -12.20 -1.04
N ARG A 127 10.72 -11.55 -0.95
CA ARG A 127 11.44 -11.40 0.32
C ARG A 127 10.63 -10.62 1.36
N LEU A 128 9.97 -9.55 0.92
CA LEU A 128 9.13 -8.75 1.79
C LEU A 128 7.94 -9.54 2.33
N PHE A 129 7.24 -10.33 1.50
CA PHE A 129 6.12 -11.16 1.95
C PHE A 129 6.54 -12.19 3.01
N GLY A 130 7.73 -12.80 2.86
CA GLY A 130 8.31 -13.67 3.89
C GLY A 130 8.58 -12.93 5.21
N ARG A 131 9.12 -11.71 5.16
CA ARG A 131 9.36 -10.88 6.37
C ARG A 131 8.05 -10.40 7.01
N ILE A 132 7.04 -10.06 6.21
CA ILE A 132 5.70 -9.71 6.73
C ILE A 132 5.11 -10.91 7.47
N PHE A 133 5.20 -12.11 6.88
CA PHE A 133 4.74 -13.33 7.53
C PHE A 133 5.42 -13.54 8.89
N MET A 134 6.74 -13.32 8.98
CA MET A 134 7.48 -13.45 10.25
C MET A 134 7.09 -12.38 11.27
N ALA A 135 6.82 -11.14 10.82
CA ALA A 135 6.46 -10.02 11.68
C ALA A 135 5.02 -10.10 12.23
N LEU A 136 4.16 -10.93 11.64
CA LEU A 136 2.79 -11.14 12.11
C LEU A 136 2.71 -12.14 13.27
N LYS A 137 1.78 -11.91 14.20
CA LYS A 137 1.33 -12.88 15.18
C LYS A 137 0.62 -14.08 14.50
N PRO A 138 0.53 -15.25 15.14
CA PRO A 138 -0.41 -16.28 14.71
C PRO A 138 -1.84 -15.70 14.61
N GLY A 139 -2.55 -16.00 13.53
CA GLY A 139 -3.86 -15.43 13.21
C GLY A 139 -3.84 -13.99 12.69
N GLY A 140 -2.69 -13.34 12.63
CA GLY A 140 -2.54 -11.97 12.12
C GLY A 140 -2.75 -11.88 10.61
N LEU A 141 -3.10 -10.69 10.14
CA LEU A 141 -3.45 -10.41 8.73
C LEU A 141 -2.44 -9.49 8.06
N PHE A 142 -2.20 -9.74 6.78
CA PHE A 142 -1.61 -8.79 5.84
C PHE A 142 -2.66 -8.30 4.85
N VAL A 143 -2.87 -6.99 4.77
CA VAL A 143 -3.78 -6.33 3.81
C VAL A 143 -2.96 -5.44 2.89
N ASN A 144 -2.99 -5.72 1.59
CA ASN A 144 -2.26 -4.95 0.59
C ASN A 144 -3.22 -4.34 -0.44
N ALA A 145 -3.42 -3.03 -0.35
CA ALA A 145 -4.17 -2.24 -1.31
C ALA A 145 -3.19 -1.68 -2.36
N ASP A 146 -3.03 -2.33 -3.50
CA ASP A 146 -1.93 -2.04 -4.42
C ASP A 146 -2.33 -2.15 -5.89
N GLN A 147 -1.36 -2.19 -6.77
CA GLN A 147 -1.52 -2.35 -8.20
C GLN A 147 -1.00 -3.72 -8.68
N ALA A 148 -1.70 -4.28 -9.67
CA ALA A 148 -1.28 -5.49 -10.37
C ALA A 148 -1.38 -5.32 -11.88
N ALA A 149 -0.51 -6.00 -12.61
CA ALA A 149 -0.63 -6.15 -14.05
C ALA A 149 -1.84 -7.06 -14.43
N GLY A 150 -2.24 -6.99 -15.67
CA GLY A 150 -3.14 -7.99 -16.25
C GLY A 150 -2.46 -9.36 -16.36
N GLU A 151 -3.23 -10.43 -16.34
CA GLU A 151 -2.71 -11.80 -16.46
C GLU A 151 -2.00 -12.06 -17.82
N THR A 152 -2.30 -11.23 -18.81
CA THR A 152 -1.65 -11.26 -20.13
C THR A 152 -1.29 -9.84 -20.59
N PRO A 153 -0.36 -9.67 -21.55
CA PRO A 153 -0.05 -8.36 -22.12
C PRO A 153 -1.28 -7.63 -22.67
N TYR A 154 -2.24 -8.38 -23.24
CA TYR A 154 -3.51 -7.83 -23.73
C TYR A 154 -4.30 -7.14 -22.62
N PHE A 155 -4.49 -7.78 -21.47
CA PHE A 155 -5.21 -7.19 -20.35
C PHE A 155 -4.42 -6.07 -19.68
N THR A 156 -3.09 -6.19 -19.57
CA THR A 156 -2.24 -5.12 -19.05
C THR A 156 -2.42 -3.83 -19.85
N GLN A 157 -2.37 -3.91 -21.19
CA GLN A 157 -2.58 -2.75 -22.06
C GLN A 157 -3.99 -2.14 -21.92
N ARG A 158 -5.02 -2.99 -21.80
CA ARG A 158 -6.40 -2.51 -21.58
C ARG A 158 -6.57 -1.80 -20.25
N TYR A 159 -5.91 -2.28 -19.18
CA TYR A 159 -5.98 -1.65 -17.87
C TYR A 159 -5.25 -0.31 -17.85
N ILE A 160 -4.08 -0.23 -18.49
CA ILE A 160 -3.35 1.03 -18.68
C ILE A 160 -4.19 2.03 -19.48
N ALA A 161 -4.82 1.60 -20.59
CA ALA A 161 -5.67 2.45 -21.42
C ALA A 161 -6.87 3.00 -20.61
N TYR A 162 -7.54 2.14 -19.83
CA TYR A 162 -8.63 2.56 -18.95
C TYR A 162 -8.17 3.60 -17.93
N TRP A 163 -7.01 3.38 -17.28
CA TRP A 163 -6.50 4.32 -16.29
C TRP A 163 -6.08 5.64 -16.91
N ASN A 164 -5.45 5.62 -18.09
CA ASN A 164 -5.13 6.83 -18.84
C ASN A 164 -6.39 7.64 -19.18
N ASP A 165 -7.45 6.97 -19.63
CA ASP A 165 -8.74 7.60 -19.92
C ASP A 165 -9.37 8.20 -18.65
N PHE A 166 -9.36 7.48 -17.55
CA PHE A 166 -9.83 7.97 -16.25
C PHE A 166 -9.07 9.23 -15.83
N LEU A 167 -7.75 9.22 -15.90
CA LEU A 167 -6.92 10.37 -15.59
C LEU A 167 -7.23 11.57 -16.52
N GLN A 168 -7.39 11.35 -17.83
CA GLN A 168 -7.68 12.40 -18.83
C GLN A 168 -9.02 13.08 -18.62
N ASN A 169 -10.01 12.35 -18.12
CA ASN A 169 -11.34 12.88 -17.84
C ASN A 169 -11.46 13.50 -16.42
N GLY A 170 -10.38 13.47 -15.64
CA GLY A 170 -10.30 14.08 -14.32
C GLY A 170 -10.01 15.58 -14.36
N PRO A 171 -10.06 16.28 -13.20
CA PRO A 171 -9.87 17.73 -13.11
C PRO A 171 -8.39 18.15 -13.12
N MET A 172 -7.46 17.24 -13.40
CA MET A 172 -6.02 17.52 -13.39
C MET A 172 -5.57 18.28 -14.64
N THR A 173 -4.56 19.11 -14.47
CA THR A 173 -3.89 19.78 -15.59
C THR A 173 -3.07 18.80 -16.43
N GLU A 174 -2.79 19.13 -17.70
CA GLU A 174 -1.92 18.34 -18.57
C GLU A 174 -0.53 18.08 -17.94
N ALA A 175 0.02 19.06 -17.22
CA ALA A 175 1.31 18.93 -16.55
C ALA A 175 1.27 17.91 -15.41
N GLN A 176 0.22 17.92 -14.58
CA GLN A 176 0.02 16.93 -13.51
C GLN A 176 -0.17 15.53 -14.10
N HIS A 177 -0.93 15.43 -15.19
CA HIS A 177 -1.12 14.18 -15.94
C HIS A 177 0.20 13.60 -16.42
N ALA A 178 0.99 14.41 -17.15
CA ALA A 178 2.28 13.99 -17.66
C ALA A 178 3.24 13.53 -16.54
N GLU A 179 3.20 14.19 -15.39
CA GLU A 179 4.01 13.82 -14.23
C GLU A 179 3.59 12.46 -13.63
N ILE A 180 2.27 12.19 -13.53
CA ILE A 180 1.76 10.89 -13.04
C ILE A 180 2.17 9.77 -13.99
N LEU A 181 1.99 9.96 -15.30
CA LEU A 181 2.37 8.96 -16.31
C LEU A 181 3.88 8.70 -16.29
N LYS A 182 4.69 9.76 -16.23
CA LYS A 182 6.14 9.64 -16.12
C LYS A 182 6.57 8.87 -14.87
N ARG A 183 5.93 9.12 -13.72
CA ARG A 183 6.22 8.43 -12.47
C ARG A 183 5.87 6.95 -12.58
N ARG A 184 4.67 6.60 -13.10
CA ARG A 184 4.27 5.23 -13.38
C ARG A 184 5.31 4.51 -14.25
N ASP A 185 5.63 5.09 -15.41
CA ASP A 185 6.53 4.45 -16.38
C ASP A 185 7.97 4.30 -15.87
N THR A 186 8.35 5.12 -14.88
CA THR A 186 9.70 5.10 -14.29
C THR A 186 9.81 4.13 -13.11
N PHE A 187 8.79 4.07 -12.25
CA PHE A 187 8.92 3.43 -10.93
C PHE A 187 8.03 2.20 -10.74
N ASP A 188 6.87 2.10 -11.44
CA ASP A 188 5.95 1.01 -11.20
C ASP A 188 6.46 -0.30 -11.83
N ARG A 189 6.40 -1.36 -11.04
CA ARG A 189 6.78 -2.73 -11.39
C ARG A 189 5.62 -3.65 -11.05
N ASN A 190 4.53 -3.48 -11.80
CA ASN A 190 3.31 -4.22 -11.56
C ASN A 190 3.48 -5.67 -12.05
N GLU A 191 3.38 -6.61 -11.13
CA GLU A 191 3.37 -8.04 -11.43
C GLU A 191 1.94 -8.56 -11.55
N LYS A 192 1.76 -9.71 -12.19
CA LYS A 192 0.45 -10.35 -12.31
C LYS A 192 -0.12 -10.63 -10.92
N LEU A 193 -1.42 -10.51 -10.81
CA LEU A 193 -2.09 -10.83 -9.56
C LEU A 193 -1.88 -12.29 -9.15
N SER A 194 -1.99 -13.23 -10.12
CA SER A 194 -1.74 -14.66 -9.88
C SER A 194 -0.36 -14.95 -9.28
N ASP A 195 0.68 -14.23 -9.76
CA ASP A 195 2.04 -14.40 -9.25
C ASP A 195 2.15 -13.86 -7.79
N GLN A 196 1.57 -12.69 -7.52
CA GLN A 196 1.57 -12.11 -6.16
C GLN A 196 0.85 -13.01 -5.15
N LEU A 197 -0.31 -13.59 -5.52
CA LEU A 197 -1.03 -14.54 -4.66
C LEU A 197 -0.24 -15.84 -4.44
N ALA A 198 0.48 -16.33 -5.46
CA ALA A 198 1.36 -17.48 -5.32
C ALA A 198 2.50 -17.19 -4.33
N TRP A 199 3.15 -16.02 -4.44
CA TRP A 199 4.24 -15.62 -3.53
C TRP A 199 3.79 -15.47 -2.08
N LEU A 200 2.56 -15.00 -1.84
CA LEU A 200 1.99 -14.95 -0.49
C LEU A 200 1.83 -16.36 0.09
N ARG A 201 1.33 -17.32 -0.70
CA ARG A 201 1.21 -18.72 -0.27
C ARG A 201 2.59 -19.37 -0.04
N GLU A 202 3.55 -19.11 -0.92
CA GLU A 202 4.95 -19.54 -0.77
C GLU A 202 5.60 -19.00 0.52
N ALA A 203 5.23 -17.77 0.94
CA ALA A 203 5.68 -17.16 2.19
C ALA A 203 5.08 -17.82 3.45
N GLY A 204 4.05 -18.67 3.31
CA GLY A 204 3.44 -19.45 4.40
C GLY A 204 2.03 -18.99 4.80
N PHE A 205 1.46 -17.99 4.14
CA PHE A 205 0.07 -17.59 4.42
C PHE A 205 -0.91 -18.68 4.02
N LEU A 206 -1.87 -18.99 4.89
CA LEU A 206 -2.86 -20.05 4.67
C LEU A 206 -4.04 -19.58 3.83
N ASP A 207 -4.68 -18.49 4.25
CA ASP A 207 -5.82 -17.94 3.57
C ASP A 207 -5.38 -16.70 2.79
N VAL A 208 -5.40 -16.79 1.47
CA VAL A 208 -4.98 -15.71 0.57
C VAL A 208 -6.07 -15.48 -0.46
N ASP A 209 -6.64 -14.27 -0.48
CA ASP A 209 -7.74 -13.90 -1.36
C ASP A 209 -7.63 -12.46 -1.89
N VAL A 210 -8.47 -12.15 -2.87
CA VAL A 210 -8.64 -10.82 -3.46
C VAL A 210 -10.02 -10.31 -3.09
N VAL A 211 -10.08 -9.27 -2.28
CA VAL A 211 -11.36 -8.72 -1.78
C VAL A 211 -11.87 -7.52 -2.59
N TYR A 212 -11.01 -6.95 -3.44
CA TYR A 212 -11.36 -5.90 -4.39
C TYR A 212 -10.49 -5.98 -5.64
N ARG A 213 -11.10 -5.72 -6.79
CA ARG A 213 -10.38 -5.52 -8.04
C ARG A 213 -11.10 -4.56 -8.97
N ASN A 214 -10.45 -3.46 -9.28
CA ASN A 214 -10.84 -2.56 -10.37
C ASN A 214 -9.66 -2.45 -11.34
N ARG A 215 -9.60 -3.38 -12.32
CA ARG A 215 -8.55 -3.55 -13.32
C ARG A 215 -7.16 -3.72 -12.67
N THR A 216 -6.34 -2.64 -12.66
CA THR A 216 -5.01 -2.66 -12.03
C THR A 216 -5.05 -2.48 -10.51
N PHE A 217 -6.07 -1.80 -9.97
CA PHE A 217 -6.19 -1.56 -8.53
C PHE A 217 -6.81 -2.77 -7.84
N ILE A 218 -6.10 -3.31 -6.87
CA ILE A 218 -6.46 -4.54 -6.16
C ILE A 218 -6.35 -4.36 -4.64
N VAL A 219 -7.13 -5.10 -3.89
CA VAL A 219 -6.91 -5.33 -2.47
C VAL A 219 -6.80 -6.83 -2.25
N THR A 220 -5.65 -7.27 -1.75
CA THR A 220 -5.40 -8.65 -1.34
C THR A 220 -5.35 -8.75 0.17
N VAL A 221 -5.79 -9.87 0.70
CA VAL A 221 -5.67 -10.23 2.12
C VAL A 221 -5.01 -11.58 2.26
N ALA A 222 -4.12 -11.70 3.27
CA ALA A 222 -3.43 -12.93 3.56
C ALA A 222 -3.36 -13.15 5.08
N ARG A 223 -3.78 -14.33 5.56
CA ARG A 223 -3.82 -14.68 6.99
C ARG A 223 -2.71 -15.66 7.35
N LYS A 224 -1.99 -15.34 8.41
CA LYS A 224 -1.05 -16.26 9.07
C LYS A 224 -1.82 -17.25 9.95
N GLY A 225 -1.59 -18.53 9.79
CA GLY A 225 -2.17 -19.58 10.61
C GLY A 225 -1.72 -19.56 12.08
#